data_0871a9dd8f12776196f9c562a582e78b
#
_entry.id   0871a9dd8f12776196f9c562a582e78b
#
_cell.length_a   1.000
_cell.length_b   1.000
_cell.length_c   1.000
_cell.angle_alpha   90.00
_cell.angle_beta   90.00
_cell.angle_gamma   90.00
#
_symmetry.space_group_name_H-M   'P 1'
#
loop_
_entity.id
_entity.type
_entity.pdbx_description
1 polymer ?
#
loop_
_entity_poly.entity_id
_entity_poly.type
_entity_poly.pdbx_seq_one_letter_code
_entity_poly.pdbx_strand_id
1 'polypeptide(L)'
;MLRICLFLVAFCHVVVSDVVQLQKMYGRIASPDFPNVYPNSKERTWNITMPQGYTIRIYFTHFNLELSYQCEYDYVKMQSGGEVLATLCGHESTDTEEAPGDKTFHSLDNNLAVTFRSDYSNEKGFTGFEAFYSAEDIDECQQRIDNEPICDHYCHNYLGGFYCSCHIGYVLHKNKRTCTA
;
A
#
# COMPACT_ATOMS: atom_id res chain seq x y z
N MET A 1 -9.37 -62.91 3.66
CA MET A 1 -8.71 -61.71 4.24
C MET A 1 -8.97 -60.55 3.31
N LEU A 2 -9.89 -59.64 3.74
CA LEU A 2 -10.29 -58.49 2.94
C LEU A 2 -9.41 -57.30 3.38
N ARG A 3 -8.52 -56.80 2.48
CA ARG A 3 -7.71 -55.60 2.73
C ARG A 3 -8.56 -54.36 2.41
N ILE A 4 -8.97 -53.63 3.47
CA ILE A 4 -9.61 -52.32 3.35
C ILE A 4 -8.51 -51.30 3.10
N CYS A 5 -8.41 -50.76 1.88
CA CYS A 5 -7.60 -49.61 1.56
C CYS A 5 -8.38 -48.35 2.00
N LEU A 6 -7.97 -47.73 3.10
CA LEU A 6 -8.42 -46.39 3.50
C LEU A 6 -7.76 -45.37 2.56
N PHE A 7 -8.55 -44.79 1.66
CA PHE A 7 -8.15 -43.59 0.92
C PHE A 7 -8.30 -42.36 1.84
N LEU A 8 -7.18 -41.82 2.29
CA LEU A 8 -7.13 -40.50 2.92
C LEU A 8 -7.35 -39.44 1.83
N VAL A 9 -8.55 -38.87 1.77
CA VAL A 9 -8.84 -37.71 0.93
C VAL A 9 -8.26 -36.50 1.67
N ALA A 10 -7.10 -36.02 1.24
CA ALA A 10 -6.55 -34.76 1.69
C ALA A 10 -7.41 -33.63 1.11
N PHE A 11 -8.22 -32.98 1.95
CA PHE A 11 -8.89 -31.74 1.57
C PHE A 11 -7.84 -30.64 1.43
N CYS A 12 -7.43 -30.34 0.20
CA CYS A 12 -6.66 -29.16 -0.12
C CYS A 12 -7.59 -27.94 0.01
N HIS A 13 -7.49 -27.20 1.10
CA HIS A 13 -8.16 -25.90 1.22
C HIS A 13 -7.49 -24.95 0.26
N VAL A 14 -8.12 -24.71 -0.89
CA VAL A 14 -7.71 -23.64 -1.82
C VAL A 14 -8.11 -22.32 -1.16
N VAL A 15 -7.14 -21.59 -0.62
CA VAL A 15 -7.35 -20.19 -0.21
C VAL A 15 -7.53 -19.40 -1.51
N VAL A 16 -8.75 -19.00 -1.80
CA VAL A 16 -9.04 -18.10 -2.91
C VAL A 16 -8.65 -16.70 -2.43
N SER A 17 -7.49 -16.22 -2.86
CA SER A 17 -7.07 -14.82 -2.62
C SER A 17 -7.95 -13.92 -3.50
N ASP A 18 -8.66 -12.99 -2.85
CA ASP A 18 -9.50 -11.99 -3.51
C ASP A 18 -8.64 -10.74 -3.78
N VAL A 19 -8.31 -10.49 -5.05
CA VAL A 19 -7.47 -9.36 -5.46
C VAL A 19 -8.30 -8.31 -6.17
N VAL A 20 -8.32 -7.10 -5.61
CA VAL A 20 -9.05 -5.94 -6.14
C VAL A 20 -8.07 -4.94 -6.76
N GLN A 21 -8.25 -4.57 -8.03
CA GLN A 21 -7.45 -3.55 -8.70
C GLN A 21 -8.11 -2.18 -8.57
N LEU A 22 -7.38 -1.18 -8.09
CA LEU A 22 -7.86 0.19 -7.87
C LEU A 22 -6.95 1.18 -8.62
N GLN A 23 -7.56 2.03 -9.46
CA GLN A 23 -6.85 3.02 -10.30
C GLN A 23 -7.41 4.44 -10.16
N LYS A 24 -8.28 4.67 -9.17
CA LYS A 24 -8.81 6.00 -8.88
C LYS A 24 -7.82 6.81 -8.05
N MET A 25 -7.75 8.11 -8.31
CA MET A 25 -6.87 9.04 -7.60
C MET A 25 -7.15 9.13 -6.09
N TYR A 26 -8.31 8.66 -5.65
CA TYR A 26 -8.68 8.52 -4.25
C TYR A 26 -9.74 7.44 -4.08
N GLY A 27 -9.84 6.90 -2.87
CA GLY A 27 -10.85 5.89 -2.59
C GLY A 27 -10.86 5.44 -1.14
N ARG A 28 -11.74 4.49 -0.87
CA ARG A 28 -11.94 3.85 0.42
C ARG A 28 -11.74 2.35 0.25
N ILE A 29 -11.05 1.73 1.19
CA ILE A 29 -10.96 0.28 1.36
C ILE A 29 -11.37 -0.08 2.79
N ALA A 30 -11.92 -1.27 2.98
CA ALA A 30 -12.31 -1.76 4.30
C ALA A 30 -12.24 -3.28 4.33
N SER A 31 -12.04 -3.85 5.52
CA SER A 31 -12.12 -5.29 5.72
C SER A 31 -13.46 -5.85 5.26
N PRO A 32 -13.54 -7.15 4.89
CA PRO A 32 -14.82 -7.78 4.59
C PRO A 32 -15.84 -7.57 5.71
N ASP A 33 -17.09 -7.34 5.36
CA ASP A 33 -18.25 -7.14 6.24
C ASP A 33 -18.20 -5.91 7.17
N PHE A 34 -17.15 -5.06 7.06
CA PHE A 34 -17.09 -3.82 7.84
C PHE A 34 -18.37 -2.97 7.65
N PRO A 35 -18.98 -2.43 8.72
CA PRO A 35 -18.48 -2.29 10.10
C PRO A 35 -18.80 -3.48 11.03
N ASN A 36 -19.32 -4.58 10.49
CA ASN A 36 -19.56 -5.80 11.28
C ASN A 36 -18.23 -6.56 11.53
N VAL A 37 -18.31 -7.60 12.34
CA VAL A 37 -17.20 -8.53 12.60
C VAL A 37 -16.73 -9.16 11.29
N TYR A 38 -15.43 -9.09 11.03
CA TYR A 38 -14.87 -9.70 9.81
C TYR A 38 -14.88 -11.23 9.89
N PRO A 39 -15.08 -11.92 8.76
CA PRO A 39 -15.14 -13.38 8.72
C PRO A 39 -13.74 -14.00 8.87
N ASN A 40 -13.70 -15.21 9.44
CA ASN A 40 -12.50 -16.02 9.58
C ASN A 40 -11.97 -16.53 8.24
N SER A 41 -10.69 -16.88 8.20
CA SER A 41 -10.01 -17.52 7.07
C SER A 41 -10.19 -16.74 5.74
N LYS A 42 -10.00 -15.42 5.79
CA LYS A 42 -10.07 -14.53 4.63
C LYS A 42 -8.71 -13.93 4.32
N GLU A 43 -8.47 -13.79 3.02
CA GLU A 43 -7.38 -12.98 2.51
C GLU A 43 -7.89 -12.13 1.35
N ARG A 44 -7.66 -10.82 1.44
CA ARG A 44 -8.01 -9.85 0.39
C ARG A 44 -6.88 -8.87 0.21
N THR A 45 -6.49 -8.65 -1.06
CA THR A 45 -5.47 -7.69 -1.43
C THR A 45 -6.08 -6.60 -2.32
N TRP A 46 -5.84 -5.35 -1.98
CA TRP A 46 -6.11 -4.19 -2.84
C TRP A 46 -4.78 -3.73 -3.46
N ASN A 47 -4.67 -3.82 -4.77
CA ASN A 47 -3.57 -3.25 -5.54
C ASN A 47 -4.00 -1.88 -6.04
N ILE A 48 -3.47 -0.82 -5.43
CA ILE A 48 -3.74 0.57 -5.77
C ILE A 48 -2.60 1.03 -6.68
N THR A 49 -2.96 1.52 -7.89
CA THR A 49 -1.98 2.01 -8.87
C THR A 49 -2.38 3.40 -9.33
N MET A 50 -1.44 4.35 -9.22
CA MET A 50 -1.58 5.73 -9.69
C MET A 50 -0.81 5.93 -10.99
N PRO A 51 -1.10 6.99 -11.77
CA PRO A 51 -0.25 7.42 -12.87
C PRO A 51 1.19 7.71 -12.39
N GLN A 52 2.15 7.71 -13.32
CA GLN A 52 3.51 8.17 -13.04
C GLN A 52 3.48 9.64 -12.58
N GLY A 53 4.42 10.02 -11.70
CA GLY A 53 4.45 11.36 -11.08
C GLY A 53 3.64 11.47 -9.78
N TYR A 54 3.04 10.35 -9.33
CA TYR A 54 2.30 10.31 -8.06
C TYR A 54 2.80 9.19 -7.15
N THR A 55 2.71 9.43 -5.85
CA THR A 55 2.73 8.44 -4.77
C THR A 55 1.33 8.24 -4.22
N ILE A 56 1.17 7.31 -3.30
CA ILE A 56 -0.11 7.00 -2.65
C ILE A 56 0.03 7.27 -1.16
N ARG A 57 -0.87 8.11 -0.64
CA ARG A 57 -1.06 8.35 0.77
C ARG A 57 -2.25 7.53 1.25
N ILE A 58 -2.11 6.86 2.42
CA ILE A 58 -3.19 6.08 3.04
C ILE A 58 -3.22 6.33 4.55
N TYR A 59 -4.41 6.43 5.13
CA TYR A 59 -4.64 6.52 6.58
C TYR A 59 -5.89 5.73 6.97
N PHE A 60 -5.96 5.34 8.24
CA PHE A 60 -7.05 4.54 8.78
C PHE A 60 -7.98 5.42 9.62
N THR A 61 -9.29 5.27 9.43
CA THR A 61 -10.33 5.92 10.24
C THR A 61 -10.92 4.98 11.27
N HIS A 62 -10.71 3.68 11.08
CA HIS A 62 -11.06 2.62 12.02
C HIS A 62 -10.06 1.49 11.91
N PHE A 63 -9.62 0.96 13.05
CA PHE A 63 -8.73 -0.20 13.10
C PHE A 63 -8.94 -0.99 14.38
N ASN A 64 -9.41 -2.23 14.26
CA ASN A 64 -9.68 -3.13 15.36
C ASN A 64 -9.54 -4.58 14.89
N LEU A 65 -8.31 -5.10 14.89
CA LEU A 65 -7.98 -6.47 14.55
C LEU A 65 -7.55 -7.26 15.78
N GLU A 66 -7.53 -8.56 15.66
CA GLU A 66 -6.96 -9.43 16.69
C GLU A 66 -5.47 -9.09 16.88
N LEU A 67 -5.05 -9.00 18.16
CA LEU A 67 -3.67 -8.79 18.53
C LEU A 67 -2.98 -10.15 18.65
N SER A 68 -1.84 -10.32 17.96
CA SER A 68 -0.99 -11.50 18.09
C SER A 68 0.47 -11.11 18.01
N TYR A 69 1.33 -11.95 18.57
CA TYR A 69 2.77 -11.72 18.51
C TYR A 69 3.27 -11.57 17.06
N GLN A 70 3.93 -10.46 16.77
CA GLN A 70 4.39 -10.07 15.41
C GLN A 70 3.27 -10.09 14.35
N CYS A 71 2.02 -9.87 14.75
CA CYS A 71 0.85 -9.89 13.87
C CYS A 71 0.74 -11.20 13.03
N GLU A 72 1.03 -12.36 13.63
CA GLU A 72 1.08 -13.64 12.89
C GLU A 72 -0.30 -14.21 12.52
N TYR A 73 -1.37 -13.81 13.24
CA TYR A 73 -2.72 -14.31 13.01
C TYR A 73 -3.46 -13.41 12.03
N ASP A 74 -3.98 -12.28 12.52
CA ASP A 74 -4.74 -11.34 11.73
C ASP A 74 -3.93 -10.07 11.48
N TYR A 75 -3.90 -9.58 10.25
CA TYR A 75 -3.11 -8.40 9.95
C TYR A 75 -3.62 -7.60 8.75
N VAL A 76 -3.21 -6.34 8.70
CA VAL A 76 -3.14 -5.53 7.49
C VAL A 76 -1.67 -5.27 7.17
N LYS A 77 -1.22 -5.74 6.00
CA LYS A 77 0.14 -5.55 5.51
C LYS A 77 0.15 -4.61 4.31
N MET A 78 1.01 -3.61 4.34
CA MET A 78 1.21 -2.66 3.24
C MET A 78 2.58 -2.87 2.60
N GLN A 79 2.63 -2.91 1.26
CA GLN A 79 3.85 -3.10 0.47
C GLN A 79 3.90 -2.12 -0.70
N SER A 80 5.07 -1.56 -0.97
CA SER A 80 5.34 -0.69 -2.12
C SER A 80 6.81 -0.80 -2.53
N GLY A 81 7.12 -0.67 -3.81
CA GLY A 81 8.49 -0.73 -4.31
C GLY A 81 9.23 -2.04 -3.99
N GLY A 82 8.51 -3.14 -3.72
CA GLY A 82 9.08 -4.42 -3.29
C GLY A 82 9.38 -4.51 -1.79
N GLU A 83 9.09 -3.49 -1.00
CA GLU A 83 9.33 -3.44 0.45
C GLU A 83 8.03 -3.51 1.24
N VAL A 84 8.11 -4.03 2.47
CA VAL A 84 7.02 -4.00 3.45
C VAL A 84 7.11 -2.66 4.20
N LEU A 85 6.09 -1.81 4.03
CA LEU A 85 5.99 -0.53 4.71
C LEU A 85 5.54 -0.68 6.16
N ALA A 86 4.56 -1.56 6.40
CA ALA A 86 4.03 -1.86 7.73
C ALA A 86 3.28 -3.19 7.73
N THR A 87 3.26 -3.85 8.89
CA THR A 87 2.36 -4.95 9.23
C THR A 87 1.65 -4.57 10.52
N LEU A 88 0.32 -4.42 10.46
CA LEU A 88 -0.50 -3.81 11.49
C LEU A 88 -1.49 -4.83 12.05
N CYS A 89 -1.65 -4.86 13.37
CA CYS A 89 -2.68 -5.64 14.06
C CYS A 89 -3.06 -4.99 15.41
N GLY A 90 -4.00 -5.58 16.13
CA GLY A 90 -4.47 -5.03 17.40
C GLY A 90 -5.38 -3.83 17.24
N HIS A 91 -5.46 -3.02 18.28
CA HIS A 91 -6.21 -1.78 18.35
C HIS A 91 -5.30 -0.60 18.73
N GLU A 92 -4.30 -0.87 19.55
CA GLU A 92 -3.27 0.07 19.99
C GLU A 92 -1.90 -0.58 19.79
N SER A 93 -0.86 0.23 19.55
CA SER A 93 0.51 -0.26 19.43
C SER A 93 1.03 -0.75 20.78
N THR A 94 1.81 -1.81 20.74
CA THR A 94 2.53 -2.39 21.88
C THR A 94 4.04 -2.21 21.69
N ASP A 95 4.87 -2.86 22.50
CA ASP A 95 6.34 -2.85 22.34
C ASP A 95 6.80 -3.64 21.10
N THR A 96 5.96 -4.57 20.61
CA THR A 96 6.31 -5.51 19.53
C THR A 96 5.35 -5.47 18.34
N GLU A 97 4.13 -4.96 18.51
CA GLU A 97 3.11 -4.87 17.46
C GLU A 97 2.72 -3.42 17.20
N GLU A 98 2.46 -3.12 15.93
CA GLU A 98 2.06 -1.80 15.47
C GLU A 98 0.58 -1.77 15.09
N ALA A 99 -0.14 -0.78 15.65
CA ALA A 99 -1.45 -0.34 15.16
C ALA A 99 -1.30 1.02 14.48
N PRO A 100 -2.14 1.37 13.47
CA PRO A 100 -1.93 2.58 12.69
C PRO A 100 -2.11 3.88 13.51
N GLY A 101 -3.03 3.92 14.49
CA GLY A 101 -3.38 5.16 15.17
C GLY A 101 -3.72 6.27 14.18
N ASP A 102 -3.19 7.48 14.40
CA ASP A 102 -3.35 8.64 13.52
C ASP A 102 -2.28 8.75 12.43
N LYS A 103 -1.47 7.68 12.24
CA LYS A 103 -0.39 7.70 11.23
C LYS A 103 -0.93 7.72 9.82
N THR A 104 -0.23 8.47 8.97
CA THR A 104 -0.39 8.41 7.52
C THR A 104 0.80 7.68 6.93
N PHE A 105 0.53 6.72 6.04
CA PHE A 105 1.56 5.96 5.34
C PHE A 105 1.65 6.45 3.90
N HIS A 106 2.86 6.44 3.35
CA HIS A 106 3.15 6.86 1.98
C HIS A 106 3.81 5.70 1.22
N SER A 107 3.38 5.47 0.00
CA SER A 107 4.03 4.49 -0.88
C SER A 107 5.41 4.98 -1.33
N LEU A 108 6.29 4.05 -1.69
CA LEU A 108 7.63 4.36 -2.22
C LEU A 108 7.58 4.75 -3.71
N ASP A 109 6.55 4.29 -4.41
CA ASP A 109 6.31 4.54 -5.83
C ASP A 109 4.81 4.75 -6.10
N ASN A 110 4.40 4.70 -7.35
CA ASN A 110 2.99 4.86 -7.74
C ASN A 110 2.12 3.62 -7.51
N ASN A 111 2.61 2.63 -6.76
CA ASN A 111 1.89 1.40 -6.44
C ASN A 111 1.88 1.13 -4.92
N LEU A 112 0.75 0.68 -4.42
CA LEU A 112 0.58 0.24 -3.04
C LEU A 112 -0.29 -1.02 -3.01
N ALA A 113 0.26 -2.11 -2.48
CA ALA A 113 -0.52 -3.30 -2.16
C ALA A 113 -0.90 -3.29 -0.67
N VAL A 114 -2.18 -3.42 -0.38
CA VAL A 114 -2.72 -3.55 0.98
C VAL A 114 -3.35 -4.92 1.09
N THR A 115 -2.81 -5.78 1.94
CA THR A 115 -3.32 -7.14 2.16
C THR A 115 -3.91 -7.25 3.57
N PHE A 116 -5.18 -7.58 3.65
CA PHE A 116 -5.86 -8.02 4.87
C PHE A 116 -5.85 -9.55 4.92
N ARG A 117 -5.53 -10.10 6.09
CA ARG A 117 -5.67 -11.53 6.38
C ARG A 117 -6.31 -11.73 7.74
N SER A 118 -7.21 -12.73 7.82
CA SER A 118 -7.72 -13.29 9.07
C SER A 118 -7.45 -14.79 9.15
N ASP A 119 -7.17 -15.27 10.33
CA ASP A 119 -6.99 -16.70 10.61
C ASP A 119 -8.34 -17.45 10.77
N TYR A 120 -8.35 -18.58 11.45
CA TYR A 120 -9.52 -19.46 11.59
C TYR A 120 -10.49 -19.05 12.72
N SER A 121 -10.15 -18.04 13.54
CA SER A 121 -10.98 -17.62 14.68
C SER A 121 -11.10 -16.10 14.79
N ASN A 122 -12.21 -15.61 15.32
CA ASN A 122 -12.44 -14.22 15.73
C ASN A 122 -13.33 -14.22 16.97
N GLU A 123 -12.81 -14.73 18.09
CA GLU A 123 -13.58 -15.01 19.30
C GLU A 123 -14.12 -13.76 19.99
N LYS A 124 -13.41 -12.63 19.89
CA LYS A 124 -13.79 -11.36 20.53
C LYS A 124 -14.62 -10.44 19.63
N GLY A 125 -14.90 -10.84 18.40
CA GLY A 125 -15.74 -10.07 17.50
C GLY A 125 -15.08 -8.78 17.00
N PHE A 126 -13.82 -8.86 16.55
CA PHE A 126 -13.09 -7.73 15.97
C PHE A 126 -13.73 -7.27 14.67
N THR A 127 -13.84 -5.95 14.49
CA THR A 127 -14.60 -5.33 13.39
C THR A 127 -13.76 -4.97 12.16
N GLY A 128 -12.43 -5.16 12.23
CA GLY A 128 -11.54 -4.93 11.09
C GLY A 128 -11.10 -3.50 10.94
N PHE A 129 -11.04 -3.02 9.69
CA PHE A 129 -10.54 -1.69 9.40
C PHE A 129 -11.35 -0.95 8.32
N GLU A 130 -11.21 0.36 8.35
CA GLU A 130 -11.56 1.28 7.28
C GLU A 130 -10.38 2.22 7.02
N ALA A 131 -10.00 2.36 5.75
CA ALA A 131 -8.93 3.25 5.34
C ALA A 131 -9.28 4.04 4.08
N PHE A 132 -8.73 5.24 3.98
CA PHE A 132 -8.85 6.11 2.81
C PHE A 132 -7.47 6.33 2.20
N TYR A 133 -7.42 6.28 0.87
CA TYR A 133 -6.22 6.55 0.11
C TYR A 133 -6.43 7.69 -0.88
N SER A 134 -5.34 8.39 -1.20
CA SER A 134 -5.32 9.43 -2.24
C SER A 134 -3.97 9.48 -2.93
N ALA A 135 -3.98 9.90 -4.19
CA ALA A 135 -2.75 10.26 -4.90
C ALA A 135 -2.13 11.52 -4.28
N GLU A 136 -0.81 11.53 -4.20
CA GLU A 136 0.00 12.66 -3.77
C GLU A 136 1.03 12.96 -4.85
N ASP A 137 1.08 14.21 -5.30
CA ASP A 137 2.00 14.65 -6.36
C ASP A 137 3.45 14.55 -5.90
N ILE A 138 4.32 14.08 -6.77
CA ILE A 138 5.76 14.07 -6.53
C ILE A 138 6.31 15.43 -6.98
N ASP A 139 6.94 16.17 -6.07
CA ASP A 139 7.73 17.34 -6.47
C ASP A 139 9.10 16.89 -6.98
N GLU A 140 9.20 16.63 -8.30
CA GLU A 140 10.43 16.18 -8.91
C GLU A 140 11.53 17.24 -8.82
N CYS A 141 11.19 18.51 -8.67
CA CYS A 141 12.15 19.59 -8.51
C CYS A 141 12.95 19.50 -7.20
N GLN A 142 12.46 18.77 -6.20
CA GLN A 142 13.18 18.47 -4.96
C GLN A 142 14.09 17.25 -5.09
N GLN A 143 13.93 16.46 -6.15
CA GLN A 143 14.72 15.25 -6.37
C GLN A 143 16.11 15.60 -6.92
N ARG A 144 17.08 14.75 -6.59
CA ARG A 144 18.45 14.83 -7.09
C ARG A 144 18.83 13.51 -7.76
N ILE A 145 19.51 13.61 -8.91
CA ILE A 145 20.10 12.46 -9.61
C ILE A 145 21.62 12.62 -9.45
N ASP A 146 22.28 11.63 -8.86
CA ASP A 146 23.73 11.67 -8.58
C ASP A 146 24.18 12.93 -7.82
N ASN A 147 23.35 13.40 -6.87
CA ASN A 147 23.50 14.64 -6.13
C ASN A 147 23.32 15.94 -6.93
N GLU A 148 23.01 15.86 -8.21
CA GLU A 148 22.75 17.02 -9.07
C GLU A 148 21.25 17.31 -9.17
N PRO A 149 20.85 18.60 -9.33
CA PRO A 149 19.46 18.97 -9.61
C PRO A 149 18.96 18.30 -10.89
N ILE A 150 17.67 18.01 -10.94
CA ILE A 150 17.07 17.38 -12.13
C ILE A 150 17.09 18.27 -13.38
N CYS A 151 17.18 19.61 -13.20
CA CYS A 151 17.28 20.62 -14.25
C CYS A 151 18.55 21.46 -14.07
N ASP A 152 19.23 21.81 -15.18
CA ASP A 152 20.42 22.70 -15.16
C ASP A 152 20.11 24.08 -14.60
N HIS A 153 18.99 24.71 -15.02
CA HIS A 153 18.65 26.07 -14.61
C HIS A 153 17.37 26.07 -13.75
N TYR A 154 16.19 26.23 -14.36
CA TYR A 154 14.92 26.30 -13.64
C TYR A 154 14.15 25.00 -13.75
N CYS A 155 13.62 24.53 -12.64
CA CYS A 155 12.69 23.43 -12.55
C CYS A 155 11.30 23.95 -12.18
N HIS A 156 10.27 23.47 -12.86
CA HIS A 156 8.87 23.83 -12.64
C HIS A 156 8.06 22.56 -12.41
N ASN A 157 7.62 22.36 -11.17
CA ASN A 157 6.73 21.26 -10.80
C ASN A 157 5.28 21.59 -11.23
N TYR A 158 4.56 20.58 -11.68
CA TYR A 158 3.10 20.62 -11.88
C TYR A 158 2.50 19.25 -11.56
N LEU A 159 1.20 19.18 -11.33
CA LEU A 159 0.52 17.94 -10.95
C LEU A 159 0.80 16.79 -11.95
N GLY A 160 1.52 15.78 -11.49
CA GLY A 160 1.91 14.59 -12.25
C GLY A 160 3.17 14.75 -13.10
N GLY A 161 4.01 15.77 -12.83
CA GLY A 161 5.29 15.90 -13.53
C GLY A 161 5.97 17.26 -13.38
N PHE A 162 7.02 17.48 -14.17
CA PHE A 162 7.81 18.70 -14.17
C PHE A 162 8.29 19.07 -15.56
N TYR A 163 8.79 20.28 -15.71
CA TYR A 163 9.58 20.70 -16.89
C TYR A 163 10.72 21.62 -16.49
N CYS A 164 11.79 21.60 -17.30
CA CYS A 164 12.92 22.50 -17.14
C CYS A 164 12.82 23.68 -18.09
N SER A 165 13.35 24.84 -17.68
CA SER A 165 13.56 25.98 -18.55
C SER A 165 14.95 26.58 -18.33
N CYS A 166 15.41 27.36 -19.33
CA CYS A 166 16.74 27.95 -19.31
C CYS A 166 16.71 29.44 -19.00
N HIS A 167 17.82 29.98 -18.51
CA HIS A 167 18.06 31.43 -18.45
C HIS A 167 17.98 32.06 -19.83
N ILE A 168 17.74 33.37 -19.88
CA ILE A 168 17.73 34.14 -21.12
C ILE A 168 19.09 33.98 -21.82
N GLY A 169 19.06 33.67 -23.11
CA GLY A 169 20.28 33.44 -23.94
C GLY A 169 20.70 31.96 -24.03
N TYR A 170 20.03 31.07 -23.28
CA TYR A 170 20.27 29.63 -23.34
C TYR A 170 19.09 28.91 -23.98
N VAL A 171 19.37 27.77 -24.65
CA VAL A 171 18.37 26.92 -25.29
C VAL A 171 18.30 25.58 -24.58
N LEU A 172 17.09 25.11 -24.32
CA LEU A 172 16.85 23.80 -23.72
C LEU A 172 17.25 22.69 -24.71
N HIS A 173 18.14 21.82 -24.29
CA HIS A 173 18.60 20.68 -25.07
C HIS A 173 17.48 19.65 -25.30
N LYS A 174 17.67 18.75 -26.29
CA LYS A 174 16.69 17.69 -26.66
C LYS A 174 16.35 16.72 -25.48
N ASN A 175 17.25 16.55 -24.52
CA ASN A 175 17.00 15.77 -23.31
C ASN A 175 16.00 16.46 -22.34
N LYS A 176 15.57 17.69 -22.63
CA LYS A 176 14.64 18.52 -21.83
C LYS A 176 15.10 18.82 -20.40
N ARG A 177 16.42 18.75 -20.13
CA ARG A 177 17.00 18.97 -18.80
C ARG A 177 18.18 19.92 -18.80
N THR A 178 19.04 19.84 -19.81
CA THR A 178 20.25 20.65 -19.91
C THR A 178 20.07 21.87 -20.81
N CYS A 179 20.83 22.94 -20.53
CA CYS A 179 20.77 24.19 -21.22
C CYS A 179 22.11 24.48 -21.92
N THR A 180 22.07 24.91 -23.18
CA THR A 180 23.25 25.29 -24.00
C THR A 180 23.13 26.74 -24.46
N ALA A 181 24.28 27.48 -24.52
CA ALA A 181 24.34 28.85 -25.03
C ALA A 181 24.20 28.90 -26.55
#